data_b83c49ce1581bdda9deb61f376220ccd
#
_entry.id   b83c49ce1581bdda9deb61f376220ccd
#
_cell.length_a   1.000
_cell.length_b   1.000
_cell.length_c   1.000
_cell.angle_alpha   90.00
_cell.angle_beta   90.00
_cell.angle_gamma   90.00
#
_symmetry.space_group_name_H-M   'P 1'
#
loop_
_entity.id
_entity.type
_entity.pdbx_description
1 polymer ?
#
loop_
_entity_poly.entity_id
_entity_poly.type
_entity_poly.pdbx_seq_one_letter_code
_entity_poly.pdbx_strand_id
1 'polypeptide(L)'
;MNDLEVPAGAEIIIEGEILAHVHEPEGPFGEFTGYASYRSTQNVFVAHRIRMRRDAMLHSVTSGMSRDHILVSCITREGEILNALRRNLPNVRAVHVPHTTCGAFMAFVSMKKIAEGEPQMAIMATLGTELYTKYVIVVDDDVDIFNINDVMWAVATRVRAEKDIIFIPGAKGAILDPTSDPQTFTLTKMGIDATRPTGRDFAERLTISDDQRTRARSILAAAGVKL
;
A
#
# COMPACT_ATOMS: atom_id res chain seq x y z
N MET A 1 -24.26 11.46 -31.98
CA MET A 1 -23.47 12.19 -30.96
C MET A 1 -24.27 12.11 -29.69
N ASN A 2 -23.63 11.70 -28.61
CA ASN A 2 -24.22 11.77 -27.28
C ASN A 2 -23.79 13.11 -26.62
N ASP A 3 -24.50 13.51 -25.59
CA ASP A 3 -24.23 14.78 -24.86
C ASP A 3 -23.13 14.63 -23.78
N LEU A 4 -22.21 13.64 -23.96
CA LEU A 4 -21.11 13.43 -23.03
C LEU A 4 -20.04 14.51 -23.24
N GLU A 5 -19.71 15.19 -22.16
CA GLU A 5 -18.64 16.18 -22.14
C GLU A 5 -17.29 15.50 -21.88
N VAL A 6 -16.23 16.00 -22.50
CA VAL A 6 -14.86 15.53 -22.30
C VAL A 6 -13.96 16.71 -21.93
N PRO A 7 -12.87 16.52 -21.21
CA PRO A 7 -11.92 17.57 -20.90
C PRO A 7 -11.40 18.23 -22.19
N ALA A 8 -11.46 19.57 -22.27
CA ALA A 8 -11.02 20.33 -23.44
C ALA A 8 -9.53 20.14 -23.76
N GLY A 9 -8.71 19.80 -22.75
CA GLY A 9 -7.28 19.54 -22.87
C GLY A 9 -6.92 18.08 -23.17
N ALA A 10 -7.89 17.21 -23.45
CA ALA A 10 -7.61 15.81 -23.74
C ALA A 10 -6.71 15.66 -24.98
N GLU A 11 -5.69 14.84 -24.87
CA GLU A 11 -4.75 14.56 -25.96
C GLU A 11 -5.37 13.66 -27.03
N ILE A 12 -6.09 12.63 -26.59
CA ILE A 12 -6.78 11.63 -27.44
C ILE A 12 -8.18 11.41 -26.87
N ILE A 13 -9.19 11.39 -27.74
CA ILE A 13 -10.58 11.07 -27.42
C ILE A 13 -10.99 9.90 -28.30
N ILE A 14 -11.47 8.84 -27.70
CA ILE A 14 -12.02 7.66 -28.38
C ILE A 14 -13.51 7.60 -28.09
N GLU A 15 -14.32 7.75 -29.13
CA GLU A 15 -15.79 7.66 -29.06
C GLU A 15 -16.23 6.27 -29.52
N GLY A 16 -17.11 5.64 -28.74
CA GLY A 16 -17.57 4.29 -29.06
C GLY A 16 -18.61 3.81 -28.07
N GLU A 17 -18.81 2.52 -28.04
CA GLU A 17 -19.75 1.86 -27.13
C GLU A 17 -19.16 0.60 -26.51
N ILE A 18 -19.54 0.34 -25.27
CA ILE A 18 -19.28 -0.94 -24.61
C ILE A 18 -20.46 -1.86 -24.94
N LEU A 19 -20.18 -2.99 -25.56
CA LEU A 19 -21.21 -3.92 -25.96
C LEU A 19 -21.83 -4.60 -24.73
N ALA A 20 -23.16 -4.53 -24.61
CA ALA A 20 -23.88 -5.16 -23.52
C ALA A 20 -23.82 -6.70 -23.68
N HIS A 21 -23.44 -7.38 -22.60
CA HIS A 21 -23.39 -8.86 -22.53
C HIS A 21 -22.44 -9.54 -23.54
N VAL A 22 -21.51 -8.80 -24.13
CA VAL A 22 -20.47 -9.36 -24.99
C VAL A 22 -19.15 -9.36 -24.21
N HIS A 23 -18.50 -10.53 -24.14
CA HIS A 23 -17.23 -10.73 -23.45
C HIS A 23 -16.28 -11.49 -24.37
N GLU A 24 -15.03 -11.06 -24.44
CA GLU A 24 -14.00 -11.74 -25.21
C GLU A 24 -12.79 -12.03 -24.33
N PRO A 25 -12.06 -13.14 -24.58
CA PRO A 25 -10.84 -13.44 -23.83
C PRO A 25 -9.85 -12.29 -23.91
N GLU A 26 -9.32 -11.88 -22.75
CA GLU A 26 -8.34 -10.81 -22.59
C GLU A 26 -7.12 -11.32 -21.85
N GLY A 27 -5.93 -10.83 -22.24
CA GLY A 27 -4.69 -11.21 -21.62
C GLY A 27 -4.01 -12.43 -22.26
N PRO A 28 -2.96 -12.99 -21.63
CA PRO A 28 -2.40 -12.55 -20.34
C PRO A 28 -1.62 -11.25 -20.48
N PHE A 29 -1.62 -10.43 -19.42
CA PHE A 29 -0.77 -9.24 -19.33
C PHE A 29 -0.23 -9.07 -17.90
N GLY A 30 0.87 -8.33 -17.77
CA GLY A 30 1.51 -8.10 -16.49
C GLY A 30 0.64 -7.23 -15.57
N GLU A 31 0.55 -7.62 -14.30
CA GLU A 31 -0.19 -6.89 -13.27
C GLU A 31 0.74 -6.25 -12.26
N PHE A 32 0.22 -5.31 -11.46
CA PHE A 32 0.95 -4.67 -10.37
C PHE A 32 1.50 -5.66 -9.34
N THR A 33 0.95 -6.87 -9.30
CA THR A 33 1.40 -7.97 -8.44
C THR A 33 2.71 -8.63 -8.90
N GLY A 34 3.19 -8.30 -10.10
CA GLY A 34 4.36 -8.93 -10.72
C GLY A 34 4.06 -10.26 -11.40
N TYR A 35 2.79 -10.66 -11.47
CA TYR A 35 2.33 -11.88 -12.14
C TYR A 35 1.56 -11.53 -13.40
N ALA A 36 1.53 -12.46 -14.35
CA ALA A 36 0.61 -12.38 -15.49
C ALA A 36 -0.80 -12.78 -15.04
N SER A 37 -1.80 -12.07 -15.54
CA SER A 37 -3.21 -12.28 -15.20
C SER A 37 -4.06 -12.43 -16.46
N TYR A 38 -5.07 -13.30 -16.35
CA TYR A 38 -6.21 -13.39 -17.27
C TYR A 38 -7.50 -12.86 -16.63
N ARG A 39 -7.38 -12.30 -15.40
CA ARG A 39 -8.52 -11.82 -14.62
C ARG A 39 -8.88 -10.42 -15.07
N SER A 40 -9.93 -10.31 -15.88
CA SER A 40 -10.49 -9.04 -16.30
C SER A 40 -12.01 -9.16 -16.39
N THR A 41 -12.69 -8.05 -16.65
CA THR A 41 -14.14 -8.02 -16.92
C THR A 41 -14.44 -8.44 -18.35
N GLN A 42 -13.42 -8.56 -19.21
CA GLN A 42 -13.51 -9.01 -20.60
C GLN A 42 -14.51 -8.20 -21.45
N ASN A 43 -14.79 -6.97 -21.07
CA ASN A 43 -15.71 -6.09 -21.77
C ASN A 43 -15.16 -5.71 -23.15
N VAL A 44 -16.03 -5.72 -24.15
CA VAL A 44 -15.70 -5.32 -25.52
C VAL A 44 -16.12 -3.87 -25.75
N PHE A 45 -15.15 -3.03 -26.14
CA PHE A 45 -15.39 -1.66 -26.57
C PHE A 45 -15.20 -1.54 -28.09
N VAL A 46 -16.21 -1.04 -28.78
CA VAL A 46 -16.14 -0.76 -30.22
C VAL A 46 -15.91 0.72 -30.43
N ALA A 47 -14.75 1.07 -30.96
CA ALA A 47 -14.41 2.44 -31.29
C ALA A 47 -15.03 2.86 -32.62
N HIS A 48 -15.85 3.92 -32.62
CA HIS A 48 -16.46 4.47 -33.83
C HIS A 48 -15.67 5.67 -34.37
N ARG A 49 -15.01 6.42 -33.48
CA ARG A 49 -14.24 7.60 -33.85
C ARG A 49 -13.08 7.80 -32.91
N ILE A 50 -11.93 8.22 -33.47
CA ILE A 50 -10.77 8.65 -32.71
C ILE A 50 -10.44 10.08 -33.11
N ARG A 51 -10.32 10.97 -32.13
CA ARG A 51 -9.85 12.34 -32.29
C ARG A 51 -8.58 12.51 -31.48
N MET A 52 -7.62 13.21 -32.02
CA MET A 52 -6.36 13.50 -31.34
C MET A 52 -5.85 14.88 -31.71
N ARG A 53 -5.09 15.50 -30.81
CA ARG A 53 -4.37 16.72 -31.09
C ARG A 53 -3.29 16.45 -32.15
N ARG A 54 -2.85 17.50 -32.85
CA ARG A 54 -1.76 17.36 -33.84
C ARG A 54 -0.43 16.97 -33.21
N ASP A 55 -0.22 17.44 -31.97
CA ASP A 55 0.96 17.26 -31.13
C ASP A 55 0.65 16.40 -29.91
N ALA A 56 -0.27 15.46 -30.05
CA ALA A 56 -0.72 14.60 -28.96
C ALA A 56 0.42 13.83 -28.32
N MET A 57 0.45 13.85 -26.99
CA MET A 57 1.38 13.06 -26.18
C MET A 57 0.65 11.90 -25.55
N LEU A 58 1.22 10.69 -25.69
CA LEU A 58 0.75 9.50 -24.99
C LEU A 58 1.66 9.19 -23.80
N HIS A 59 1.11 9.30 -22.59
CA HIS A 59 1.79 8.77 -21.43
C HIS A 59 1.50 7.29 -21.31
N SER A 60 2.48 6.45 -21.61
CA SER A 60 2.39 5.00 -21.45
C SER A 60 3.03 4.58 -20.13
N VAL A 61 2.30 3.82 -19.34
CA VAL A 61 2.77 3.24 -18.08
C VAL A 61 3.08 1.77 -18.31
N THR A 62 4.29 1.33 -17.96
CA THR A 62 4.66 -0.08 -18.04
C THR A 62 3.95 -0.84 -16.93
N SER A 63 3.12 -1.81 -17.29
CA SER A 63 2.43 -2.67 -16.33
C SER A 63 3.42 -3.54 -15.54
N GLY A 64 3.03 -3.96 -14.34
CA GLY A 64 3.85 -4.73 -13.43
C GLY A 64 4.29 -3.94 -12.20
N MET A 65 5.39 -4.35 -11.58
CA MET A 65 5.91 -3.75 -10.34
C MET A 65 6.72 -2.45 -10.56
N SER A 66 6.56 -1.78 -11.69
CA SER A 66 7.26 -0.53 -11.94
C SER A 66 6.75 0.60 -11.03
N ARG A 67 7.64 1.54 -10.68
CA ARG A 67 7.28 2.65 -9.80
C ARG A 67 6.25 3.59 -10.41
N ASP A 68 6.30 3.83 -11.71
CA ASP A 68 5.36 4.65 -12.45
C ASP A 68 3.96 4.05 -12.46
N HIS A 69 3.82 2.72 -12.38
CA HIS A 69 2.55 2.04 -12.24
C HIS A 69 1.99 2.09 -10.81
N ILE A 70 2.84 1.85 -9.81
CA ILE A 70 2.40 1.57 -8.43
C ILE A 70 2.38 2.83 -7.55
N LEU A 71 3.31 3.77 -7.73
CA LEU A 71 3.58 4.83 -6.76
C LEU A 71 2.37 5.75 -6.49
N VAL A 72 1.60 6.09 -7.52
CA VAL A 72 0.40 6.92 -7.36
C VAL A 72 -0.63 6.21 -6.48
N SER A 73 -0.78 4.89 -6.66
CA SER A 73 -1.64 4.06 -5.83
C SER A 73 -1.20 4.03 -4.36
N CYS A 74 0.11 3.99 -4.08
CA CYS A 74 0.63 4.04 -2.71
C CYS A 74 0.19 5.33 -2.01
N ILE A 75 0.47 6.48 -2.61
CA ILE A 75 0.21 7.81 -2.02
C ILE A 75 -1.28 8.02 -1.75
N THR A 76 -2.13 7.66 -2.68
CA THR A 76 -3.59 7.82 -2.51
C THR A 76 -4.13 6.94 -1.39
N ARG A 77 -3.69 5.68 -1.30
CA ARG A 77 -4.07 4.77 -0.22
C ARG A 77 -3.56 5.22 1.15
N GLU A 78 -2.32 5.69 1.23
CA GLU A 78 -1.76 6.24 2.47
C GLU A 78 -2.64 7.37 3.02
N GLY A 79 -3.04 8.30 2.16
CA GLY A 79 -3.91 9.41 2.52
C GLY A 79 -5.30 8.96 2.96
N GLU A 80 -5.91 8.03 2.25
CA GLU A 80 -7.24 7.50 2.55
C GLU A 80 -7.25 6.75 3.90
N ILE A 81 -6.30 5.83 4.09
CA ILE A 81 -6.17 5.07 5.33
C ILE A 81 -5.90 6.01 6.51
N LEU A 82 -4.96 6.96 6.36
CA LEU A 82 -4.63 7.91 7.42
C LEU A 82 -5.84 8.75 7.84
N ASN A 83 -6.60 9.25 6.87
CA ASN A 83 -7.82 10.02 7.13
C ASN A 83 -8.90 9.17 7.83
N ALA A 84 -9.08 7.92 7.41
CA ALA A 84 -10.01 7.00 8.05
C ALA A 84 -9.62 6.70 9.50
N LEU A 85 -8.33 6.41 9.75
CA LEU A 85 -7.83 6.11 11.08
C LEU A 85 -7.96 7.29 12.04
N ARG A 86 -7.60 8.50 11.61
CA ARG A 86 -7.59 9.70 12.46
C ARG A 86 -8.96 10.14 12.95
N ARG A 87 -10.06 9.65 12.37
CA ARG A 87 -11.42 9.91 12.86
C ARG A 87 -11.63 9.38 14.28
N ASN A 88 -11.05 8.22 14.61
CA ASN A 88 -11.22 7.56 15.90
C ASN A 88 -9.90 7.38 16.67
N LEU A 89 -8.77 7.47 16.00
CA LEU A 89 -7.42 7.29 16.54
C LEU A 89 -6.54 8.50 16.19
N PRO A 90 -6.74 9.66 16.84
CA PRO A 90 -6.01 10.89 16.53
C PRO A 90 -4.50 10.80 16.82
N ASN A 91 -4.08 9.81 17.58
CA ASN A 91 -2.70 9.49 17.92
C ASN A 91 -1.95 8.71 16.81
N VAL A 92 -2.60 8.36 15.69
CA VAL A 92 -1.93 7.85 14.49
C VAL A 92 -1.09 8.96 13.86
N ARG A 93 0.20 8.67 13.63
CA ARG A 93 1.19 9.62 13.10
C ARG A 93 1.26 9.58 11.59
N ALA A 94 1.44 8.40 11.04
CA ALA A 94 1.62 8.21 9.61
C ALA A 94 1.16 6.80 9.18
N VAL A 95 0.91 6.69 7.89
CA VAL A 95 0.65 5.41 7.19
C VAL A 95 1.62 5.33 6.03
N HIS A 96 2.16 4.15 5.79
CA HIS A 96 2.99 3.87 4.62
C HIS A 96 2.54 2.58 3.94
N VAL A 97 2.35 2.66 2.63
CA VAL A 97 2.03 1.52 1.75
C VAL A 97 3.23 1.28 0.83
N PRO A 98 4.14 0.36 1.18
CA PRO A 98 5.39 0.22 0.44
C PRO A 98 5.17 -0.24 -1.00
N HIS A 99 5.85 0.38 -1.95
CA HIS A 99 5.82 -0.08 -3.35
C HIS A 99 6.37 -1.50 -3.51
N THR A 100 7.31 -1.91 -2.64
CA THR A 100 7.90 -3.26 -2.61
C THR A 100 6.90 -4.36 -2.27
N THR A 101 5.74 -4.00 -1.71
CA THR A 101 4.64 -4.90 -1.40
C THR A 101 3.47 -4.70 -2.38
N CYS A 102 3.79 -4.50 -3.64
CA CYS A 102 2.87 -4.25 -4.75
C CYS A 102 2.04 -2.96 -4.59
N GLY A 103 2.45 -2.04 -3.70
CA GLY A 103 1.78 -0.77 -3.47
C GLY A 103 0.32 -0.85 -2.99
N ALA A 104 -0.08 -2.02 -2.47
CA ALA A 104 -1.46 -2.26 -2.08
C ALA A 104 -1.62 -3.28 -0.95
N PHE A 105 -0.87 -4.38 -0.97
CA PHE A 105 -1.16 -5.54 -0.14
C PHE A 105 -0.74 -5.41 1.32
N MET A 106 0.16 -4.48 1.62
CA MET A 106 0.63 -4.26 2.97
C MET A 106 0.61 -2.78 3.33
N ALA A 107 0.20 -2.47 4.56
CA ALA A 107 0.25 -1.13 5.13
C ALA A 107 0.99 -1.15 6.46
N PHE A 108 1.85 -0.16 6.68
CA PHE A 108 2.49 0.12 7.96
C PHE A 108 1.82 1.33 8.60
N VAL A 109 1.48 1.24 9.86
CA VAL A 109 0.83 2.32 10.62
C VAL A 109 1.72 2.68 11.81
N SER A 110 2.15 3.92 11.87
CA SER A 110 2.86 4.48 13.03
C SER A 110 1.89 5.22 13.93
N MET A 111 1.91 4.92 15.23
CA MET A 111 1.07 5.60 16.21
C MET A 111 1.81 5.83 17.53
N LYS A 112 1.39 6.85 18.24
CA LYS A 112 1.76 7.03 19.65
C LYS A 112 0.74 6.29 20.51
N LYS A 113 1.01 5.00 20.79
CA LYS A 113 0.10 4.18 21.60
C LYS A 113 -0.11 4.81 23.00
N ILE A 114 -1.37 4.97 23.39
CA ILE A 114 -1.78 5.52 24.69
C ILE A 114 -2.39 4.42 25.55
N ALA A 115 -3.15 3.51 24.93
CA ALA A 115 -3.83 2.43 25.62
C ALA A 115 -3.68 1.09 24.86
N GLU A 116 -3.78 -0.02 25.59
CA GLU A 116 -3.88 -1.34 24.99
C GLU A 116 -5.16 -1.43 24.15
N GLY A 117 -5.11 -2.16 23.03
CA GLY A 117 -6.23 -2.31 22.12
C GLY A 117 -6.29 -1.26 21.01
N GLU A 118 -5.62 -0.11 21.13
CA GLU A 118 -5.57 0.88 20.03
C GLU A 118 -4.90 0.32 18.75
N PRO A 119 -3.79 -0.45 18.82
CA PRO A 119 -3.22 -1.06 17.62
C PRO A 119 -4.18 -2.03 16.95
N GLN A 120 -4.96 -2.81 17.70
CA GLN A 120 -5.99 -3.71 17.17
C GLN A 120 -7.08 -2.94 16.43
N MET A 121 -7.52 -1.80 16.99
CA MET A 121 -8.48 -0.92 16.33
C MET A 121 -7.91 -0.33 15.05
N ALA A 122 -6.63 0.07 15.05
CA ALA A 122 -5.95 0.56 13.85
C ALA A 122 -5.85 -0.53 12.76
N ILE A 123 -5.53 -1.76 13.14
CA ILE A 123 -5.50 -2.92 12.23
C ILE A 123 -6.88 -3.12 11.59
N MET A 124 -7.93 -3.26 12.40
CA MET A 124 -9.29 -3.53 11.91
C MET A 124 -9.80 -2.40 10.99
N ALA A 125 -9.58 -1.15 11.39
CA ALA A 125 -9.99 0.00 10.59
C ALA A 125 -9.24 0.07 9.25
N THR A 126 -7.92 -0.18 9.23
CA THR A 126 -7.14 -0.22 8.00
C THR A 126 -7.62 -1.32 7.06
N LEU A 127 -7.80 -2.53 7.58
CA LEU A 127 -8.27 -3.69 6.78
C LEU A 127 -9.70 -3.53 6.27
N GLY A 128 -10.53 -2.73 6.95
CA GLY A 128 -11.89 -2.40 6.53
C GLY A 128 -11.98 -1.23 5.54
N THR A 129 -10.99 -0.34 5.54
CA THR A 129 -10.98 0.83 4.65
C THR A 129 -10.54 0.47 3.24
N GLU A 130 -9.54 -0.40 3.11
CA GLU A 130 -8.90 -0.69 1.82
C GLU A 130 -9.05 -2.17 1.45
N LEU A 131 -9.70 -2.42 0.31
CA LEU A 131 -9.98 -3.77 -0.18
C LEU A 131 -8.70 -4.58 -0.45
N TYR A 132 -7.70 -3.96 -1.06
CA TYR A 132 -6.46 -4.63 -1.49
C TYR A 132 -5.55 -4.94 -0.31
N THR A 133 -5.55 -4.12 0.74
CA THR A 133 -4.70 -4.33 1.91
C THR A 133 -5.11 -5.59 2.64
N LYS A 134 -4.18 -6.55 2.74
CA LYS A 134 -4.39 -7.83 3.43
C LYS A 134 -3.46 -8.03 4.62
N TYR A 135 -2.38 -7.24 4.70
CA TYR A 135 -1.44 -7.27 5.82
C TYR A 135 -1.28 -5.87 6.41
N VAL A 136 -1.40 -5.75 7.71
CA VAL A 136 -1.19 -4.48 8.43
C VAL A 136 -0.20 -4.70 9.56
N ILE A 137 0.81 -3.84 9.64
CA ILE A 137 1.74 -3.82 10.77
C ILE A 137 1.62 -2.48 11.46
N VAL A 138 1.29 -2.49 12.75
CA VAL A 138 1.22 -1.29 13.58
C VAL A 138 2.46 -1.23 14.47
N VAL A 139 3.12 -0.08 14.48
CA VAL A 139 4.34 0.18 15.26
C VAL A 139 4.22 1.47 16.07
N ASP A 140 5.05 1.60 17.10
CA ASP A 140 5.20 2.87 17.84
C ASP A 140 5.85 3.95 16.97
N ASP A 141 5.72 5.21 17.41
CA ASP A 141 6.24 6.40 16.73
C ASP A 141 7.78 6.56 16.81
N ASP A 142 8.48 5.65 17.50
CA ASP A 142 9.95 5.53 17.49
C ASP A 142 10.48 4.65 16.34
N VAL A 143 9.60 4.10 15.52
CA VAL A 143 9.93 3.26 14.37
C VAL A 143 9.68 4.02 13.07
N ASP A 144 10.70 4.08 12.21
CA ASP A 144 10.57 4.67 10.88
C ASP A 144 9.83 3.72 9.93
N ILE A 145 8.53 3.98 9.69
CA ILE A 145 7.70 3.16 8.80
C ILE A 145 8.08 3.25 7.32
N PHE A 146 8.89 4.23 6.92
CA PHE A 146 9.41 4.35 5.55
C PHE A 146 10.68 3.50 5.34
N ASN A 147 11.22 2.93 6.42
CA ASN A 147 12.33 1.99 6.41
C ASN A 147 11.84 0.59 6.80
N ILE A 148 11.68 -0.29 5.80
CA ILE A 148 11.21 -1.65 6.02
C ILE A 148 12.08 -2.44 7.03
N ASN A 149 13.38 -2.16 7.08
CA ASN A 149 14.26 -2.85 8.03
C ASN A 149 13.93 -2.46 9.48
N ASP A 150 13.52 -1.21 9.71
CA ASP A 150 13.13 -0.72 11.03
C ASP A 150 11.78 -1.33 11.46
N VAL A 151 10.83 -1.42 10.53
CA VAL A 151 9.55 -2.09 10.77
C VAL A 151 9.77 -3.57 11.11
N MET A 152 10.60 -4.28 10.31
CA MET A 152 10.87 -5.71 10.55
C MET A 152 11.67 -5.93 11.84
N TRP A 153 12.54 -4.99 12.24
CA TRP A 153 13.16 -5.02 13.56
C TRP A 153 12.10 -4.94 14.67
N ALA A 154 11.11 -4.04 14.56
CA ALA A 154 10.04 -3.94 15.55
C ALA A 154 9.21 -5.23 15.61
N VAL A 155 8.88 -5.83 14.46
CA VAL A 155 8.19 -7.13 14.40
C VAL A 155 9.00 -8.21 15.12
N ALA A 156 10.29 -8.31 14.84
CA ALA A 156 11.15 -9.34 15.42
C ALA A 156 11.34 -9.20 16.94
N THR A 157 11.27 -7.96 17.49
CA THR A 157 11.62 -7.70 18.89
C THR A 157 10.45 -7.41 19.81
N ARG A 158 9.26 -7.10 19.26
CA ARG A 158 8.08 -6.66 20.04
C ARG A 158 6.90 -7.62 19.95
N VAL A 159 6.81 -8.43 18.88
CA VAL A 159 5.64 -9.28 18.60
C VAL A 159 5.74 -10.61 19.32
N ARG A 160 4.65 -11.01 19.96
CA ARG A 160 4.40 -12.37 20.45
C ARG A 160 3.28 -12.95 19.61
N ALA A 161 3.61 -13.95 18.81
CA ALA A 161 2.70 -14.46 17.78
C ALA A 161 1.32 -14.91 18.32
N GLU A 162 1.30 -15.45 19.53
CA GLU A 162 0.08 -15.94 20.16
C GLU A 162 -0.87 -14.86 20.67
N LYS A 163 -0.44 -13.56 20.71
CA LYS A 163 -1.23 -12.45 21.25
C LYS A 163 -1.37 -11.26 20.33
N ASP A 164 -0.28 -11.00 19.60
CA ASP A 164 -0.11 -9.75 18.90
C ASP A 164 -0.40 -9.88 17.38
N ILE A 165 -0.88 -11.09 16.95
CA ILE A 165 -1.31 -11.33 15.57
C ILE A 165 -2.82 -11.60 15.53
N ILE A 166 -3.49 -10.91 14.59
CA ILE A 166 -4.93 -11.04 14.34
C ILE A 166 -5.14 -11.62 12.95
N PHE A 167 -5.96 -12.66 12.85
CA PHE A 167 -6.41 -13.22 11.57
C PHE A 167 -7.90 -12.92 11.36
N ILE A 168 -8.26 -12.47 10.16
CA ILE A 168 -9.63 -12.24 9.74
C ILE A 168 -9.92 -13.14 8.54
N PRO A 169 -10.41 -14.37 8.77
CA PRO A 169 -10.72 -15.31 7.69
C PRO A 169 -11.95 -14.89 6.89
N GLY A 170 -12.03 -15.30 5.62
CA GLY A 170 -13.18 -15.08 4.76
C GLY A 170 -13.40 -13.61 4.36
N ALA A 171 -12.40 -12.77 4.53
CA ALA A 171 -12.48 -11.38 4.12
C ALA A 171 -12.43 -11.24 2.58
N LYS A 172 -13.10 -10.23 2.05
CA LYS A 172 -13.04 -9.91 0.62
C LYS A 172 -11.62 -9.53 0.23
N GLY A 173 -11.09 -10.17 -0.79
CA GLY A 173 -9.80 -9.87 -1.41
C GLY A 173 -9.94 -9.17 -2.75
N ALA A 174 -8.80 -8.77 -3.32
CA ALA A 174 -8.74 -8.23 -4.67
C ALA A 174 -8.79 -9.34 -5.71
N ILE A 175 -9.48 -9.10 -6.82
CA ILE A 175 -9.57 -10.06 -7.94
C ILE A 175 -8.19 -10.40 -8.53
N LEU A 176 -7.26 -9.44 -8.51
CA LEU A 176 -5.90 -9.58 -9.04
C LEU A 176 -4.90 -10.15 -8.01
N ASP A 177 -5.34 -10.42 -6.77
CA ASP A 177 -4.51 -11.09 -5.79
C ASP A 177 -4.41 -12.59 -6.12
N PRO A 178 -3.21 -13.11 -6.46
CA PRO A 178 -3.06 -14.52 -6.82
C PRO A 178 -3.35 -15.49 -5.68
N THR A 179 -3.42 -15.00 -4.44
CA THR A 179 -3.72 -15.82 -3.25
C THR A 179 -5.21 -15.82 -2.89
N SER A 180 -6.03 -15.00 -3.54
CA SER A 180 -7.47 -15.03 -3.35
C SER A 180 -8.08 -16.33 -3.89
N ASP A 181 -9.09 -16.85 -3.21
CA ASP A 181 -9.89 -17.95 -3.74
C ASP A 181 -10.43 -17.58 -5.13
N PRO A 182 -10.23 -18.41 -6.16
CA PRO A 182 -10.56 -18.04 -7.54
C PRO A 182 -12.05 -17.93 -7.81
N GLN A 183 -12.92 -18.46 -6.96
CA GLN A 183 -14.38 -18.45 -7.13
C GLN A 183 -15.04 -17.34 -6.29
N THR A 184 -14.62 -17.18 -5.06
CA THR A 184 -15.24 -16.25 -4.11
C THR A 184 -14.48 -14.95 -3.96
N PHE A 185 -13.23 -14.90 -4.39
CA PHE A 185 -12.28 -13.80 -4.17
C PHE A 185 -12.14 -13.44 -2.69
N THR A 186 -12.22 -14.44 -1.82
CA THR A 186 -11.98 -14.28 -0.39
C THR A 186 -10.59 -14.77 -0.02
N LEU A 187 -10.07 -14.25 1.09
CA LEU A 187 -8.80 -14.66 1.68
C LEU A 187 -8.81 -14.40 3.18
N THR A 188 -7.75 -14.77 3.87
CA THR A 188 -7.53 -14.36 5.26
C THR A 188 -6.67 -13.11 5.28
N LYS A 189 -7.17 -12.04 5.90
CA LYS A 189 -6.38 -10.85 6.20
C LYS A 189 -5.68 -11.00 7.55
N MET A 190 -4.52 -10.35 7.73
CA MET A 190 -3.72 -10.44 8.93
C MET A 190 -3.25 -9.06 9.41
N GLY A 191 -3.32 -8.83 10.70
CA GLY A 191 -2.73 -7.68 11.37
C GLY A 191 -1.69 -8.10 12.40
N ILE A 192 -0.65 -7.31 12.57
CA ILE A 192 0.44 -7.49 13.53
C ILE A 192 0.56 -6.25 14.39
N ASP A 193 0.39 -6.40 15.71
CA ASP A 193 0.71 -5.36 16.68
C ASP A 193 2.18 -5.48 17.08
N ALA A 194 3.02 -4.64 16.51
CA ALA A 194 4.45 -4.54 16.82
C ALA A 194 4.76 -3.31 17.69
N THR A 195 3.81 -2.93 18.56
CA THR A 195 4.00 -1.87 19.53
C THR A 195 4.50 -2.40 20.88
N ARG A 196 5.10 -1.52 21.67
CA ARG A 196 5.46 -1.84 23.06
C ARG A 196 4.20 -1.90 23.94
N PRO A 197 4.17 -2.73 24.98
CA PRO A 197 3.09 -2.73 25.94
C PRO A 197 3.02 -1.40 26.71
N THR A 198 1.82 -0.96 27.05
CA THR A 198 1.59 0.18 27.95
C THR A 198 1.56 -0.27 29.42
N GLY A 199 1.93 0.63 30.34
CA GLY A 199 1.80 0.39 31.77
C GLY A 199 2.77 -0.62 32.38
N ARG A 200 3.78 -1.07 31.66
CA ARG A 200 4.88 -1.89 32.15
C ARG A 200 6.20 -1.52 31.48
N ASP A 201 7.30 -1.80 32.15
CA ASP A 201 8.62 -1.59 31.61
C ASP A 201 8.84 -2.46 30.36
N PHE A 202 9.48 -1.86 29.38
CA PHE A 202 9.97 -2.54 28.18
C PHE A 202 11.42 -2.12 27.92
N ALA A 203 12.21 -2.99 27.31
CA ALA A 203 13.60 -2.70 27.02
C ALA A 203 13.75 -1.42 26.20
N GLU A 204 14.68 -0.56 26.60
CA GLU A 204 14.95 0.68 25.90
C GLU A 204 15.70 0.42 24.60
N ARG A 205 15.29 1.13 23.54
CA ARG A 205 15.96 1.03 22.25
C ARG A 205 17.29 1.76 22.30
N LEU A 206 18.38 1.08 21.95
CA LEU A 206 19.68 1.72 21.82
C LEU A 206 19.66 2.67 20.60
N THR A 207 19.96 3.93 20.86
CA THR A 207 20.04 4.96 19.83
C THR A 207 21.40 5.64 19.84
N ILE A 208 21.90 5.99 18.66
CA ILE A 208 23.11 6.83 18.54
C ILE A 208 22.63 8.24 18.25
N SER A 209 23.01 9.20 19.11
CA SER A 209 22.65 10.61 18.92
C SER A 209 23.27 11.18 17.65
N ASP A 210 22.65 12.23 17.07
CA ASP A 210 23.17 12.89 15.88
C ASP A 210 24.58 13.49 16.12
N ASP A 211 24.86 13.96 17.32
CA ASP A 211 26.20 14.43 17.70
C ASP A 211 27.21 13.30 17.65
N GLN A 212 26.88 12.13 18.17
CA GLN A 212 27.75 10.94 18.10
C GLN A 212 27.98 10.51 16.66
N ARG A 213 26.92 10.52 15.81
CA ARG A 213 27.04 10.23 14.39
C ARG A 213 27.92 11.21 13.65
N THR A 214 27.73 12.51 13.92
CA THR A 214 28.54 13.59 13.32
C THR A 214 30.02 13.47 13.74
N ARG A 215 30.27 13.20 15.01
CA ARG A 215 31.64 12.98 15.51
C ARG A 215 32.27 11.72 14.87
N ALA A 216 31.56 10.64 14.77
CA ALA A 216 32.04 9.42 14.10
C ALA A 216 32.38 9.67 12.62
N ARG A 217 31.50 10.37 11.89
CA ARG A 217 31.77 10.76 10.50
C ARG A 217 32.99 11.61 10.34
N SER A 218 33.21 12.60 11.21
CA SER A 218 34.39 13.44 11.15
C SER A 218 35.69 12.66 11.41
N ILE A 219 35.69 11.72 12.38
CA ILE A 219 36.81 10.83 12.64
C ILE A 219 37.11 9.94 11.41
N LEU A 220 36.11 9.33 10.81
CA LEU A 220 36.27 8.47 9.64
C LEU A 220 36.81 9.28 8.45
N ALA A 221 36.28 10.50 8.24
CA ALA A 221 36.76 11.37 7.18
C ALA A 221 38.22 11.76 7.37
N ALA A 222 38.64 12.09 8.62
CA ALA A 222 40.03 12.39 8.96
C ALA A 222 40.97 11.17 8.75
N ALA A 223 40.45 9.97 8.91
CA ALA A 223 41.15 8.71 8.63
C ALA A 223 41.15 8.30 7.15
N GLY A 224 40.57 9.10 6.23
CA GLY A 224 40.52 8.83 4.82
C GLY A 224 39.51 7.75 4.41
N VAL A 225 38.58 7.37 5.28
CA VAL A 225 37.51 6.40 4.99
C VAL A 225 36.40 7.13 4.25
N LYS A 226 36.09 6.69 3.03
CA LYS A 226 34.91 7.16 2.27
C LYS A 226 33.67 6.43 2.77
N LEU A 227 32.67 7.19 3.22
CA LEU A 227 31.36 6.71 3.67
C LEU A 227 30.36 6.74 2.52
#